data_00d6a474e0953abaeda093f915301b84
#
_entry.id   00d6a474e0953abaeda093f915301b84
#
_cell.length_a   1.000
_cell.length_b   1.000
_cell.length_c   1.000
_cell.angle_alpha   90.00
_cell.angle_beta   90.00
_cell.angle_gamma   90.00
#
_symmetry.space_group_name_H-M   'P 1'
#
loop_
_entity.id
_entity.type
_entity.pdbx_description
1 polymer ?
#
loop_
_entity_poly.entity_id
_entity_poly.type
_entity_poly.pdbx_seq_one_letter_code
_entity_poly.pdbx_strand_id
1 'polypeptide(L)'
;FNSVYIFTLQGDEPLVSPNLIDSLAEAIQNSDFDCATPIIRIYNLTEYLNPNFVKVTKSITGKALYFSRSPIPYVRGNSFDVGNFDCEKFFIENNFYSHIGLYAYKYKSLEKFSLLPESNYEHYEALEQLRMLENGMNLLCVETTHKACAVDVPSDVSKTEEIMKKMGIK
;
A
#
# COMPACT_ATOMS: atom_id res chain seq x y z
N PHE A 1 17.27 22.25 -3.08
CA PHE A 1 17.41 20.96 -2.40
C PHE A 1 18.07 19.95 -3.34
N ASN A 2 19.21 19.35 -2.93
CA ASN A 2 19.90 18.30 -3.71
C ASN A 2 19.46 16.87 -3.26
N SER A 3 18.23 16.73 -2.81
CA SER A 3 17.70 15.42 -2.40
C SER A 3 17.48 14.54 -3.63
N VAL A 4 18.01 13.35 -3.62
CA VAL A 4 17.86 12.37 -4.70
C VAL A 4 16.53 11.60 -4.56
N TYR A 5 16.09 11.41 -3.31
CA TYR A 5 14.85 10.71 -2.95
C TYR A 5 14.01 11.53 -1.99
N ILE A 6 12.70 11.41 -2.12
CA ILE A 6 11.71 12.10 -1.27
C ILE A 6 10.72 11.06 -0.76
N PHE A 7 10.49 11.08 0.55
CA PHE A 7 9.49 10.24 1.19
C PHE A 7 8.26 11.06 1.52
N THR A 8 7.08 10.56 1.18
CA THR A 8 5.81 11.10 1.64
C THR A 8 5.27 10.19 2.72
N LEU A 9 5.20 10.72 3.93
CA LEU A 9 4.61 10.06 5.09
C LEU A 9 3.29 10.76 5.40
N GLN A 10 2.21 9.99 5.45
CA GLN A 10 0.90 10.53 5.80
C GLN A 10 0.83 10.80 7.31
N GLY A 11 0.18 11.90 7.71
CA GLY A 11 0.12 12.33 9.10
C GLY A 11 -0.75 11.44 10.00
N ASP A 12 -1.55 10.58 9.40
CA ASP A 12 -2.41 9.57 10.04
C ASP A 12 -1.70 8.23 10.31
N GLU A 13 -0.43 8.08 9.92
CA GLU A 13 0.40 6.89 10.16
C GLU A 13 1.51 7.16 11.22
N PRO A 14 1.15 7.36 12.50
CA PRO A 14 2.12 7.80 13.52
C PRO A 14 3.13 6.74 13.93
N LEU A 15 2.92 5.47 13.58
CA LEU A 15 3.75 4.34 13.99
C LEU A 15 4.54 3.70 12.84
N VAL A 16 4.86 4.48 11.81
CA VAL A 16 5.72 3.98 10.71
C VAL A 16 7.07 3.54 11.27
N SER A 17 7.45 2.31 10.96
CA SER A 17 8.74 1.76 11.39
C SER A 17 9.90 2.39 10.62
N PRO A 18 10.99 2.83 11.28
CA PRO A 18 12.20 3.26 10.60
C PRO A 18 12.75 2.21 9.61
N ASN A 19 12.69 0.93 9.97
CA ASN A 19 13.11 -0.16 9.09
C ASN A 19 12.31 -0.23 7.79
N LEU A 20 11.02 0.16 7.81
CA LEU A 20 10.21 0.23 6.60
C LEU A 20 10.69 1.35 5.68
N ILE A 21 11.04 2.51 6.25
CA ILE A 21 11.61 3.64 5.51
C ILE A 21 12.94 3.24 4.88
N ASP A 22 13.82 2.57 5.64
CA ASP A 22 15.12 2.09 5.15
C ASP A 22 14.95 1.08 4.01
N SER A 23 14.01 0.13 4.14
CA SER A 23 13.70 -0.85 3.09
C SER A 23 13.21 -0.19 1.80
N LEU A 24 12.37 0.85 1.90
CA LEU A 24 11.93 1.62 0.73
C LEU A 24 13.07 2.43 0.11
N ALA A 25 13.96 3.01 0.95
CA ALA A 25 15.13 3.74 0.50
C ALA A 25 16.05 2.83 -0.32
N GLU A 26 16.35 1.65 0.20
CA GLU A 26 17.17 0.64 -0.48
C GLU A 26 16.52 0.19 -1.80
N ALA A 27 15.22 -0.10 -1.77
CA ALA A 27 14.47 -0.58 -2.94
C ALA A 27 14.46 0.44 -4.07
N ILE A 28 14.17 1.73 -3.78
CA ILE A 28 14.14 2.77 -4.81
C ILE A 28 15.53 3.12 -5.33
N GLN A 29 16.54 3.08 -4.47
CA GLN A 29 17.92 3.38 -4.84
C GLN A 29 18.48 2.35 -5.82
N ASN A 30 18.15 1.07 -5.62
CA ASN A 30 18.67 -0.05 -6.40
C ASN A 30 17.76 -0.44 -7.58
N SER A 31 16.90 0.46 -8.03
CA SER A 31 15.93 0.17 -9.09
C SER A 31 15.76 1.31 -10.08
N ASP A 32 15.20 0.99 -11.26
CA ASP A 32 14.82 1.97 -12.28
C ASP A 32 13.37 2.46 -12.14
N PHE A 33 12.68 2.08 -11.06
CA PHE A 33 11.33 2.52 -10.78
C PHE A 33 11.27 4.03 -10.46
N ASP A 34 10.13 4.65 -10.72
CA ASP A 34 9.85 6.07 -10.44
C ASP A 34 9.56 6.30 -8.96
N CYS A 35 8.90 5.32 -8.35
CA CYS A 35 8.44 5.35 -6.98
C CYS A 35 8.45 3.93 -6.38
N ALA A 36 8.67 3.81 -5.08
CA ALA A 36 8.46 2.58 -4.31
C ALA A 36 7.40 2.81 -3.23
N THR A 37 6.58 1.79 -2.98
CA THR A 37 5.52 1.82 -1.97
C THR A 37 5.42 0.47 -1.27
N PRO A 38 5.15 0.43 0.06
CA PRO A 38 5.05 -0.83 0.76
C PRO A 38 3.70 -1.50 0.53
N ILE A 39 3.73 -2.82 0.54
CA ILE A 39 2.54 -3.67 0.50
C ILE A 39 2.62 -4.74 1.57
N ILE A 40 1.48 -5.11 2.13
CA ILE A 40 1.37 -6.16 3.14
C ILE A 40 0.44 -7.26 2.67
N ARG A 41 0.71 -8.50 3.05
CA ARG A 41 -0.15 -9.64 2.72
C ARG A 41 -1.50 -9.55 3.45
N ILE A 42 -2.56 -9.87 2.73
CA ILE A 42 -3.91 -10.10 3.26
C ILE A 42 -4.03 -11.58 3.60
N TYR A 43 -4.52 -11.88 4.81
CA TYR A 43 -4.64 -13.25 5.32
C TYR A 43 -6.07 -13.69 5.56
N ASN A 44 -7.06 -12.81 5.36
CA ASN A 44 -8.46 -13.15 5.63
C ASN A 44 -9.42 -12.42 4.67
N LEU A 45 -10.61 -13.00 4.56
CA LEU A 45 -11.66 -12.50 3.68
C LEU A 45 -12.17 -11.10 4.09
N THR A 46 -12.21 -10.82 5.38
CA THR A 46 -12.71 -9.54 5.91
C THR A 46 -11.86 -8.37 5.40
N GLU A 47 -10.53 -8.47 5.47
CA GLU A 47 -9.62 -7.47 4.93
C GLU A 47 -9.73 -7.37 3.40
N TYR A 48 -9.85 -8.53 2.71
CA TYR A 48 -9.95 -8.57 1.26
C TYR A 48 -11.22 -7.87 0.72
N LEU A 49 -12.35 -8.01 1.40
CA LEU A 49 -13.62 -7.38 1.02
C LEU A 49 -13.75 -5.94 1.51
N ASN A 50 -12.96 -5.52 2.51
CA ASN A 50 -13.07 -4.19 3.08
C ASN A 50 -12.46 -3.13 2.13
N PRO A 51 -13.24 -2.13 1.67
CA PRO A 51 -12.76 -1.09 0.74
C PRO A 51 -11.71 -0.15 1.35
N ASN A 52 -11.57 -0.11 2.68
CA ASN A 52 -10.54 0.69 3.36
C ASN A 52 -9.15 0.04 3.27
N PHE A 53 -9.08 -1.28 3.06
CA PHE A 53 -7.84 -1.95 2.67
C PHE A 53 -7.70 -1.87 1.15
N VAL A 54 -6.88 -0.97 0.66
CA VAL A 54 -6.65 -0.80 -0.78
C VAL A 54 -5.88 -2.01 -1.30
N LYS A 55 -6.53 -2.82 -2.15
CA LYS A 55 -5.88 -3.99 -2.76
C LYS A 55 -4.91 -3.56 -3.84
N VAL A 56 -3.85 -4.32 -4.01
CA VAL A 56 -2.88 -4.12 -5.08
C VAL A 56 -2.49 -5.43 -5.74
N THR A 57 -2.44 -5.41 -7.06
CA THR A 57 -1.84 -6.50 -7.84
C THR A 57 -0.47 -6.08 -8.34
N LYS A 58 0.48 -7.02 -8.34
CA LYS A 58 1.85 -6.76 -8.81
C LYS A 58 2.33 -7.83 -9.77
N SER A 59 3.29 -7.49 -10.60
CA SER A 59 4.02 -8.45 -11.43
C SER A 59 4.98 -9.30 -10.57
N ILE A 60 5.54 -10.33 -11.17
CA ILE A 60 6.60 -11.14 -10.55
C ILE A 60 7.87 -10.34 -10.24
N THR A 61 8.09 -9.23 -10.94
CA THR A 61 9.21 -8.30 -10.72
C THR A 61 8.91 -7.22 -9.69
N GLY A 62 7.75 -7.28 -9.04
CA GLY A 62 7.34 -6.30 -8.03
C GLY A 62 6.68 -5.03 -8.58
N LYS A 63 6.58 -4.86 -9.90
CA LYS A 63 5.90 -3.70 -10.49
C LYS A 63 4.41 -3.73 -10.15
N ALA A 64 3.86 -2.64 -9.61
CA ALA A 64 2.42 -2.48 -9.43
C ALA A 64 1.70 -2.54 -10.78
N LEU A 65 0.62 -3.31 -10.83
CA LEU A 65 -0.22 -3.45 -12.02
C LEU A 65 -1.50 -2.63 -11.88
N TYR A 66 -2.13 -2.67 -10.71
CA TYR A 66 -3.32 -1.87 -10.40
C TYR A 66 -3.56 -1.81 -8.88
N PHE A 67 -4.21 -0.72 -8.44
CA PHE A 67 -4.71 -0.54 -7.07
C PHE A 67 -6.22 -0.38 -7.13
N SER A 68 -6.94 -0.99 -6.16
CA SER A 68 -8.39 -0.84 -6.09
C SER A 68 -8.93 -0.99 -4.67
N ARG A 69 -10.01 -0.26 -4.39
CA ARG A 69 -10.84 -0.52 -3.20
C ARG A 69 -11.67 -1.79 -3.36
N SER A 70 -11.98 -2.18 -4.59
CA SER A 70 -12.63 -3.46 -4.89
C SER A 70 -11.70 -4.65 -4.63
N PRO A 71 -12.24 -5.85 -4.34
CA PRO A 71 -11.45 -7.08 -4.25
C PRO A 71 -10.77 -7.41 -5.59
N ILE A 72 -9.46 -7.33 -5.64
CA ILE A 72 -8.63 -7.73 -6.78
C ILE A 72 -7.45 -8.60 -6.32
N PRO A 73 -6.99 -9.58 -7.16
CA PRO A 73 -7.60 -10.03 -8.42
C PRO A 73 -8.89 -10.79 -8.18
N TYR A 74 -9.84 -10.74 -9.13
CA TYR A 74 -11.06 -11.54 -9.05
C TYR A 74 -10.74 -13.05 -9.02
N VAL A 75 -11.26 -13.76 -8.04
CA VAL A 75 -11.03 -15.21 -7.86
C VAL A 75 -12.17 -15.98 -8.51
N ARG A 76 -11.96 -16.44 -9.75
CA ARG A 76 -12.97 -17.19 -10.49
C ARG A 76 -13.23 -18.56 -9.85
N GLY A 77 -14.52 -18.88 -9.66
CA GLY A 77 -14.94 -20.19 -9.14
C GLY A 77 -14.98 -20.30 -7.62
N ASN A 78 -14.51 -19.30 -6.90
CA ASN A 78 -14.66 -19.21 -5.45
C ASN A 78 -15.78 -18.21 -5.12
N SER A 79 -16.98 -18.72 -4.84
CA SER A 79 -17.97 -17.93 -4.13
C SER A 79 -17.62 -18.02 -2.66
N PHE A 80 -17.10 -16.93 -2.11
CA PHE A 80 -16.80 -16.79 -0.68
C PHE A 80 -18.04 -16.96 0.22
N ASP A 81 -19.23 -17.11 -0.39
CA ASP A 81 -20.53 -17.29 0.26
C ASP A 81 -20.90 -18.76 0.49
N VAL A 82 -20.15 -19.74 -0.01
CA VAL A 82 -20.51 -21.16 0.08
C VAL A 82 -19.79 -21.78 1.29
N GLY A 83 -20.56 -22.16 2.29
CA GLY A 83 -20.15 -22.61 3.63
C GLY A 83 -19.18 -23.79 3.77
N ASN A 84 -18.51 -24.21 2.70
CA ASN A 84 -17.49 -25.26 2.69
C ASN A 84 -16.11 -24.77 2.18
N PHE A 85 -15.94 -23.45 1.95
CA PHE A 85 -14.67 -22.90 1.48
C PHE A 85 -13.83 -22.46 2.69
N ASP A 86 -12.67 -23.08 2.88
CA ASP A 86 -11.70 -22.69 3.89
C ASP A 86 -10.97 -21.41 3.43
N CYS A 87 -11.62 -20.26 3.71
CA CYS A 87 -11.10 -18.95 3.35
C CYS A 87 -9.74 -18.69 3.97
N GLU A 88 -9.50 -19.07 5.22
CA GLU A 88 -8.22 -18.80 5.90
C GLU A 88 -7.09 -19.55 5.21
N LYS A 89 -7.25 -20.84 4.98
CA LYS A 89 -6.27 -21.64 4.25
C LYS A 89 -5.98 -21.05 2.87
N PHE A 90 -7.04 -20.63 2.15
CA PHE A 90 -6.89 -20.04 0.82
C PHE A 90 -6.02 -18.78 0.84
N PHE A 91 -6.24 -17.85 1.79
CA PHE A 91 -5.44 -16.62 1.89
C PHE A 91 -4.01 -16.88 2.39
N ILE A 92 -3.79 -17.95 3.17
CA ILE A 92 -2.45 -18.37 3.58
C ILE A 92 -1.65 -18.92 2.39
N GLU A 93 -2.30 -19.73 1.55
CA GLU A 93 -1.65 -20.39 0.40
C GLU A 93 -1.48 -19.47 -0.82
N ASN A 94 -2.27 -18.39 -0.91
CA ASN A 94 -2.27 -17.47 -2.05
C ASN A 94 -1.89 -16.04 -1.65
N ASN A 95 -1.20 -15.35 -2.55
CA ASN A 95 -0.64 -14.03 -2.27
C ASN A 95 -1.59 -12.91 -2.71
N PHE A 96 -2.34 -12.38 -1.76
CA PHE A 96 -3.10 -11.13 -1.89
C PHE A 96 -2.42 -10.04 -1.10
N TYR A 97 -2.48 -8.81 -1.60
CA TYR A 97 -1.76 -7.70 -0.99
C TYR A 97 -2.65 -6.49 -0.78
N SER A 98 -2.43 -5.81 0.33
CA SER A 98 -2.94 -4.48 0.61
C SER A 98 -1.80 -3.47 0.54
N HIS A 99 -2.11 -2.29 0.06
CA HIS A 99 -1.21 -1.15 -0.03
C HIS A 99 -1.14 -0.40 1.30
N ILE A 100 0.04 0.13 1.62
CA ILE A 100 0.26 1.06 2.73
C ILE A 100 0.60 2.43 2.13
N GLY A 101 -0.05 3.49 2.59
CA GLY A 101 0.04 4.86 2.07
C GLY A 101 1.37 5.58 2.35
N LEU A 102 2.47 4.94 2.08
CA LEU A 102 3.83 5.48 2.20
C LEU A 102 4.53 5.37 0.84
N TYR A 103 5.26 6.42 0.44
CA TYR A 103 5.94 6.41 -0.86
C TYR A 103 7.36 6.95 -0.75
N ALA A 104 8.26 6.31 -1.51
CA ALA A 104 9.60 6.80 -1.77
C ALA A 104 9.73 7.14 -3.26
N TYR A 105 9.93 8.41 -3.57
CA TYR A 105 10.04 8.91 -4.94
C TYR A 105 11.49 9.22 -5.30
N LYS A 106 11.87 8.99 -6.57
CA LYS A 106 12.97 9.74 -7.17
C LYS A 106 12.53 11.21 -7.33
N TYR A 107 13.40 12.16 -7.04
CA TYR A 107 13.05 13.60 -7.08
C TYR A 107 12.39 13.99 -8.40
N LYS A 108 13.00 13.64 -9.55
CA LYS A 108 12.46 13.96 -10.88
C LYS A 108 11.10 13.30 -11.15
N SER A 109 10.86 12.13 -10.60
CA SER A 109 9.59 11.44 -10.76
C SER A 109 8.49 12.13 -9.95
N LEU A 110 8.80 12.63 -8.75
CA LEU A 110 7.87 13.44 -7.97
C LEU A 110 7.54 14.77 -8.67
N GLU A 111 8.55 15.47 -9.21
CA GLU A 111 8.31 16.67 -10.04
C GLU A 111 7.36 16.37 -11.20
N LYS A 112 7.63 15.28 -11.95
CA LYS A 112 6.75 14.86 -13.04
C LYS A 112 5.33 14.59 -12.54
N PHE A 113 5.18 13.82 -11.46
CA PHE A 113 3.89 13.48 -10.88
C PHE A 113 3.10 14.72 -10.45
N SER A 114 3.75 15.70 -9.81
CA SER A 114 3.10 16.92 -9.33
C SER A 114 2.52 17.81 -10.45
N LEU A 115 2.98 17.63 -11.66
CA LEU A 115 2.52 18.38 -12.86
C LEU A 115 1.41 17.64 -13.62
N LEU A 116 1.13 16.38 -13.29
CA LEU A 116 0.08 15.61 -13.94
C LEU A 116 -1.30 16.09 -13.47
N PRO A 117 -2.26 16.27 -14.39
CA PRO A 117 -3.65 16.51 -14.03
C PRO A 117 -4.24 15.28 -13.34
N GLU A 118 -5.26 15.50 -12.52
CA GLU A 118 -6.05 14.41 -11.95
C GLU A 118 -6.56 13.47 -13.06
N SER A 119 -6.53 12.18 -12.79
CA SER A 119 -6.89 11.14 -13.76
C SER A 119 -8.24 10.48 -13.43
N ASN A 120 -8.82 9.78 -14.41
CA ASN A 120 -10.15 9.20 -14.24
C ASN A 120 -10.18 8.10 -13.15
N TYR A 121 -9.18 7.20 -13.13
CA TYR A 121 -9.17 6.13 -12.14
C TYR A 121 -8.83 6.66 -10.75
N GLU A 122 -7.95 7.66 -10.65
CA GLU A 122 -7.71 8.39 -9.40
C GLU A 122 -9.02 8.94 -8.83
N HIS A 123 -9.81 9.60 -9.68
CA HIS A 123 -11.10 10.19 -9.27
C HIS A 123 -12.10 9.09 -8.83
N TYR A 124 -12.24 7.99 -9.60
CA TYR A 124 -13.21 6.94 -9.30
C TYR A 124 -12.89 6.14 -8.05
N GLU A 125 -11.62 5.81 -7.84
CA GLU A 125 -11.17 5.01 -6.70
C GLU A 125 -10.77 5.88 -5.50
N ALA A 126 -10.63 7.22 -5.68
CA ALA A 126 -10.02 8.15 -4.73
C ALA A 126 -8.64 7.63 -4.27
N LEU A 127 -7.78 7.31 -5.25
CA LEU A 127 -6.44 6.75 -5.09
C LEU A 127 -5.46 7.49 -6.00
N GLU A 128 -4.69 8.44 -5.44
CA GLU A 128 -3.78 9.30 -6.22
C GLU A 128 -2.69 8.54 -6.99
N GLN A 129 -2.25 7.38 -6.50
CA GLN A 129 -1.24 6.56 -7.17
C GLN A 129 -1.71 5.99 -8.52
N LEU A 130 -3.02 5.96 -8.78
CA LEU A 130 -3.54 5.56 -10.08
C LEU A 130 -3.19 6.55 -11.18
N ARG A 131 -3.10 7.86 -10.86
CA ARG A 131 -2.61 8.89 -11.80
C ARG A 131 -1.20 8.58 -12.29
N MET A 132 -0.33 8.05 -11.42
CA MET A 132 1.01 7.61 -11.83
C MET A 132 0.91 6.46 -12.85
N LEU A 133 0.11 5.42 -12.56
CA LEU A 133 -0.04 4.26 -13.45
C LEU A 133 -0.65 4.64 -14.80
N GLU A 134 -1.71 5.48 -14.82
CA GLU A 134 -2.35 5.96 -16.03
C GLU A 134 -1.40 6.77 -16.93
N ASN A 135 -0.39 7.42 -16.34
CA ASN A 135 0.64 8.17 -17.06
C ASN A 135 1.93 7.38 -17.31
N GLY A 136 1.89 6.06 -17.17
CA GLY A 136 2.99 5.15 -17.51
C GLY A 136 4.18 5.22 -16.56
N MET A 137 4.02 5.78 -15.36
CA MET A 137 5.04 5.74 -14.32
C MET A 137 5.09 4.34 -13.69
N ASN A 138 6.29 3.93 -13.26
CA ASN A 138 6.52 2.60 -12.72
C ASN A 138 6.63 2.66 -11.19
N LEU A 139 5.73 1.95 -10.49
CA LEU A 139 5.73 1.83 -9.05
C LEU A 139 6.24 0.45 -8.63
N LEU A 140 7.22 0.42 -7.73
CA LEU A 140 7.72 -0.80 -7.11
C LEU A 140 6.95 -1.10 -5.84
N CYS A 141 6.33 -2.28 -5.77
CA CYS A 141 5.74 -2.81 -4.54
C CYS A 141 6.81 -3.50 -3.71
N VAL A 142 7.04 -3.03 -2.48
CA VAL A 142 7.98 -3.61 -1.52
C VAL A 142 7.19 -4.35 -0.44
N GLU A 143 7.36 -5.66 -0.36
CA GLU A 143 6.66 -6.47 0.64
C GLU A 143 7.19 -6.17 2.05
N THR A 144 6.26 -6.02 2.99
CA THR A 144 6.58 -5.81 4.40
C THR A 144 5.69 -6.65 5.32
N THR A 145 6.18 -6.92 6.52
CA THR A 145 5.39 -7.47 7.62
C THR A 145 4.92 -6.38 8.60
N HIS A 146 5.32 -5.13 8.36
CA HIS A 146 4.92 -4.00 9.18
C HIS A 146 3.42 -3.75 9.00
N LYS A 147 2.66 -3.85 10.08
CA LYS A 147 1.24 -3.48 10.09
C LYS A 147 1.12 -1.98 10.21
N ALA A 148 0.52 -1.35 9.23
CA ALA A 148 0.11 0.04 9.31
C ALA A 148 -0.84 0.25 10.51
N CYS A 149 -0.76 1.39 11.14
CA CYS A 149 -1.65 1.76 12.24
C CYS A 149 -2.22 3.15 11.94
N ALA A 150 -3.03 3.20 10.87
CA ALA A 150 -3.70 4.44 10.48
C ALA A 150 -4.69 4.89 11.53
N VAL A 151 -4.78 6.20 11.73
CA VAL A 151 -5.74 6.86 12.63
C VAL A 151 -6.80 7.53 11.75
N ASP A 152 -7.76 6.75 11.26
CA ASP A 152 -8.83 7.23 10.37
C ASP A 152 -10.05 7.74 11.13
N VAL A 153 -10.32 7.17 12.30
CA VAL A 153 -11.49 7.52 13.12
C VAL A 153 -11.08 7.75 14.60
N PRO A 154 -11.86 8.52 15.39
CA PRO A 154 -11.52 8.83 16.78
C PRO A 154 -11.24 7.60 17.67
N SER A 155 -11.87 6.45 17.37
CA SER A 155 -11.63 5.20 18.09
C SER A 155 -10.22 4.62 17.88
N ASP A 156 -9.54 4.98 16.80
CA ASP A 156 -8.20 4.47 16.50
C ASP A 156 -7.13 5.20 17.32
N VAL A 157 -7.40 6.44 17.76
CA VAL A 157 -6.51 7.20 18.63
C VAL A 157 -6.17 6.40 19.89
N SER A 158 -7.20 5.90 20.61
CA SER A 158 -7.00 5.14 21.84
C SER A 158 -6.18 3.85 21.62
N LYS A 159 -6.42 3.15 20.51
CA LYS A 159 -5.66 1.94 20.14
C LYS A 159 -4.19 2.27 19.85
N THR A 160 -3.98 3.35 19.10
CA THR A 160 -2.64 3.83 18.77
C THR A 160 -1.86 4.26 20.00
N GLU A 161 -2.49 5.01 20.93
CA GLU A 161 -1.89 5.38 22.20
C GLU A 161 -1.50 4.17 23.08
N GLU A 162 -2.33 3.11 23.09
CA GLU A 162 -1.99 1.87 23.79
C GLU A 162 -0.75 1.19 23.18
N ILE A 163 -0.65 1.16 21.86
CA ILE A 163 0.51 0.62 21.15
C ILE A 163 1.75 1.46 21.47
N MET A 164 1.66 2.79 21.40
CA MET A 164 2.76 3.70 21.73
C MET A 164 3.26 3.48 23.16
N LYS A 165 2.35 3.37 24.13
CA LYS A 165 2.71 3.07 25.53
C LYS A 165 3.46 1.74 25.67
N LYS A 166 3.01 0.68 24.96
CA LYS A 166 3.70 -0.62 24.96
C LYS A 166 5.08 -0.56 24.32
N MET A 167 5.29 0.34 23.36
CA MET A 167 6.58 0.58 22.71
C MET A 167 7.49 1.55 23.49
N GLY A 168 7.02 2.10 24.61
CA GLY A 168 7.77 3.08 25.41
C GLY A 168 7.86 4.47 24.77
N ILE A 169 7.02 4.76 23.78
CA ILE A 169 6.91 6.07 23.14
C ILE A 169 5.98 6.94 24.00
N LYS A 170 6.47 8.14 24.36
CA LYS A 170 5.71 9.12 25.18
C LYS A 170 5.04 10.15 24.31
#